data_b304e6c33818259fd7f03c1cdd959b91
#
_entry.id   b304e6c33818259fd7f03c1cdd959b91
#
_cell.length_a   1.000
_cell.length_b   1.000
_cell.length_c   1.000
_cell.angle_alpha   90.00
_cell.angle_beta   90.00
_cell.angle_gamma   90.00
#
_symmetry.space_group_name_H-M   'P 1'
#
loop_
_entity.id
_entity.type
_entity.pdbx_description
1 polymer ?
#
loop_
_entity_poly.entity_id
_entity_poly.type
_entity_poly.pdbx_seq_one_letter_code
_entity_poly.pdbx_strand_id
1 'polypeptide(L)'
;GMMLRDVPSPESSAKSFAEYFGNEFREVIEGAGFTPEFYWGSELYLSGAMDGVIREAILHAKDIVRIYKEVSGSHKEEAWLPIAVICPQCNKVATTEASDFDGKTVAVHCRVDKAPYTKGCDFKGRISPFGGTSKLLWKVEWPAKWKVNGVMVEGAGKDHSTKGGSRDVGNHISKEVFDYEPPFDVPYEFFLVGGKKMSSSKGRGSSAKEVAALVPAKIFRLALLGKEINQQVNFDPEGDTIPVLYDQYDKLALGYQ
;
A
#
# COMPACT_ATOMS: atom_id res chain seq x y z
N GLY A 1 -6.65 -14.85 0.26
CA GLY A 1 -6.03 -15.43 0.81
C GLY A 1 -5.08 -15.36 2.00
N MET A 2 -3.88 -15.80 1.77
CA MET A 2 -2.78 -15.76 2.76
C MET A 2 -2.08 -14.40 2.73
N MET A 3 -1.28 -14.11 3.73
CA MET A 3 -0.35 -12.98 3.70
C MET A 3 0.72 -13.24 2.63
N LEU A 4 1.10 -12.21 1.87
CA LEU A 4 2.07 -12.36 0.77
C LEU A 4 3.46 -12.84 1.25
N ARG A 5 3.82 -12.54 2.50
CA ARG A 5 5.05 -13.04 3.12
C ARG A 5 5.07 -14.56 3.32
N ASP A 6 3.87 -15.18 3.39
CA ASP A 6 3.68 -16.61 3.63
C ASP A 6 3.37 -17.38 2.32
N VAL A 7 3.26 -16.67 1.19
CA VAL A 7 3.10 -17.26 -0.14
C VAL A 7 4.48 -17.62 -0.68
N PRO A 8 4.69 -18.85 -1.19
CA PRO A 8 5.97 -19.24 -1.77
C PRO A 8 6.43 -18.29 -2.87
N SER A 9 7.75 -18.06 -2.93
CA SER A 9 8.36 -17.29 -4.02
C SER A 9 8.16 -18.00 -5.36
N PRO A 10 7.99 -17.24 -6.47
CA PRO A 10 8.00 -17.81 -7.82
C PRO A 10 9.33 -18.46 -8.18
N GLU A 11 10.43 -17.97 -7.60
CA GLU A 11 11.80 -18.44 -7.83
C GLU A 11 12.55 -18.64 -6.52
N SER A 12 13.61 -19.43 -6.55
CA SER A 12 14.44 -19.75 -5.37
C SER A 12 15.31 -18.58 -4.87
N SER A 13 15.31 -17.45 -5.58
CA SER A 13 16.07 -16.23 -5.23
C SER A 13 15.53 -15.46 -4.03
N ALA A 14 14.31 -15.75 -3.59
CA ALA A 14 13.65 -15.09 -2.48
C ALA A 14 12.90 -16.09 -1.59
N LYS A 15 12.64 -15.71 -0.32
CA LYS A 15 11.94 -16.58 0.65
C LYS A 15 10.43 -16.59 0.46
N SER A 16 9.88 -15.54 -0.13
CA SER A 16 8.43 -15.39 -0.30
C SER A 16 8.09 -14.59 -1.55
N PHE A 17 6.81 -14.66 -1.94
CA PHE A 17 6.25 -13.84 -3.03
C PHE A 17 6.44 -12.33 -2.77
N ALA A 18 6.25 -11.89 -1.52
CA ALA A 18 6.47 -10.49 -1.15
C ALA A 18 7.92 -10.07 -1.33
N GLU A 19 8.87 -10.91 -0.90
CA GLU A 19 10.30 -10.63 -1.01
C GLU A 19 10.76 -10.61 -2.47
N TYR A 20 10.28 -11.54 -3.29
CA TYR A 20 10.62 -11.59 -4.71
C TYR A 20 10.27 -10.29 -5.43
N PHE A 21 9.02 -9.86 -5.37
CA PHE A 21 8.59 -8.64 -6.06
C PHE A 21 9.10 -7.37 -5.37
N GLY A 22 9.27 -7.39 -4.06
CA GLY A 22 9.86 -6.26 -3.33
C GLY A 22 11.32 -6.02 -3.71
N ASN A 23 12.12 -7.08 -3.85
CA ASN A 23 13.50 -6.97 -4.30
C ASN A 23 13.58 -6.52 -5.77
N GLU A 24 12.73 -7.06 -6.66
CA GLU A 24 12.66 -6.59 -8.05
C GLU A 24 12.39 -5.08 -8.13
N PHE A 25 11.44 -4.57 -7.35
CA PHE A 25 11.15 -3.15 -7.30
C PHE A 25 12.30 -2.32 -6.72
N ARG A 26 12.95 -2.83 -5.65
CA ARG A 26 14.11 -2.20 -5.04
C ARG A 26 15.27 -2.05 -6.04
N GLU A 27 15.58 -3.10 -6.80
CA GLU A 27 16.61 -3.08 -7.85
C GLU A 27 16.33 -1.99 -8.90
N VAL A 28 15.06 -1.78 -9.29
CA VAL A 28 14.66 -0.72 -10.23
C VAL A 28 14.90 0.67 -9.64
N ILE A 29 14.54 0.90 -8.39
CA ILE A 29 14.72 2.19 -7.71
C ILE A 29 16.20 2.51 -7.53
N GLU A 30 16.99 1.56 -7.05
CA GLU A 30 18.45 1.70 -6.89
C GLU A 30 19.14 1.86 -8.25
N GLY A 31 18.75 1.07 -9.25
CA GLY A 31 19.24 1.18 -10.63
C GLY A 31 18.92 2.53 -11.29
N ALA A 32 17.80 3.15 -10.94
CA ALA A 32 17.46 4.50 -11.36
C ALA A 32 18.29 5.58 -10.63
N GLY A 33 19.13 5.21 -9.66
CA GLY A 33 20.02 6.10 -8.92
C GLY A 33 19.38 6.78 -7.71
N PHE A 34 18.28 6.23 -7.19
CA PHE A 34 17.69 6.62 -5.91
C PHE A 34 18.20 5.71 -4.79
N THR A 35 18.39 6.25 -3.58
CA THR A 35 18.90 5.52 -2.42
C THR A 35 17.98 5.68 -1.21
N PRO A 36 16.70 5.27 -1.30
CA PRO A 36 15.80 5.34 -0.17
C PRO A 36 16.14 4.26 0.87
N GLU A 37 15.72 4.49 2.09
CA GLU A 37 15.68 3.45 3.11
C GLU A 37 14.49 2.53 2.86
N PHE A 38 14.74 1.21 2.86
CA PHE A 38 13.70 0.20 2.67
C PHE A 38 13.43 -0.54 3.98
N TYR A 39 12.16 -0.73 4.30
CA TYR A 39 11.72 -1.62 5.36
C TYR A 39 10.52 -2.46 4.91
N TRP A 40 10.41 -3.65 5.49
CA TRP A 40 9.32 -4.55 5.18
C TRP A 40 8.11 -4.26 6.07
N GLY A 41 6.94 -4.04 5.47
CA GLY A 41 5.71 -3.84 6.22
C GLY A 41 5.40 -5.01 7.17
N SER A 42 5.80 -6.24 6.83
CA SER A 42 5.65 -7.41 7.70
C SER A 42 6.50 -7.32 8.98
N GLU A 43 7.68 -6.71 8.92
CA GLU A 43 8.56 -6.54 10.08
C GLU A 43 7.97 -5.58 11.11
N LEU A 44 7.28 -4.53 10.67
CA LEU A 44 6.56 -3.62 11.57
C LEU A 44 5.52 -4.36 12.42
N TYR A 45 4.85 -5.35 11.83
CA TYR A 45 3.88 -6.18 12.56
C TYR A 45 4.54 -7.23 13.45
N LEU A 46 5.56 -7.94 12.93
CA LEU A 46 6.22 -9.04 13.65
C LEU A 46 7.07 -8.53 14.83
N SER A 47 7.64 -7.33 14.71
CA SER A 47 8.38 -6.68 15.80
C SER A 47 7.50 -6.10 16.90
N GLY A 48 6.18 -6.03 16.67
CA GLY A 48 5.23 -5.38 17.57
C GLY A 48 5.17 -3.85 17.42
N ALA A 49 5.88 -3.24 16.48
CA ALA A 49 5.84 -1.79 16.25
C ALA A 49 4.43 -1.28 15.92
N MET A 50 3.59 -2.12 15.33
CA MET A 50 2.19 -1.81 15.03
C MET A 50 1.22 -2.08 16.19
N ASP A 51 1.62 -2.72 17.28
CA ASP A 51 0.70 -3.19 18.33
C ASP A 51 -0.02 -2.04 19.04
N GLY A 52 0.67 -0.91 19.25
CA GLY A 52 0.08 0.30 19.83
C GLY A 52 -1.06 0.85 18.98
N VAL A 53 -0.81 1.07 17.69
CA VAL A 53 -1.82 1.62 16.76
C VAL A 53 -2.93 0.60 16.44
N ILE A 54 -2.65 -0.71 16.50
CA ILE A 54 -3.69 -1.75 16.42
C ILE A 54 -4.64 -1.63 17.62
N ARG A 55 -4.11 -1.46 18.83
CA ARG A 55 -4.90 -1.27 20.05
C ARG A 55 -5.74 0.00 19.96
N GLU A 56 -5.15 1.13 19.59
CA GLU A 56 -5.84 2.39 19.39
C GLU A 56 -7.00 2.23 18.39
N ALA A 57 -6.75 1.64 17.23
CA ALA A 57 -7.75 1.41 16.20
C ALA A 57 -8.92 0.53 16.68
N ILE A 58 -8.65 -0.51 17.45
CA ILE A 58 -9.69 -1.39 18.02
C ILE A 58 -10.52 -0.63 19.06
N LEU A 59 -9.89 0.11 19.98
CA LEU A 59 -10.59 0.86 21.02
C LEU A 59 -11.45 1.97 20.43
N HIS A 60 -11.03 2.58 19.33
CA HIS A 60 -11.73 3.65 18.60
C HIS A 60 -12.48 3.14 17.36
N ALA A 61 -12.84 1.85 17.31
CA ALA A 61 -13.53 1.28 16.14
C ALA A 61 -14.83 2.02 15.80
N LYS A 62 -15.58 2.50 16.81
CA LYS A 62 -16.81 3.29 16.60
C LYS A 62 -16.52 4.65 15.97
N ASP A 63 -15.44 5.32 16.35
CA ASP A 63 -15.02 6.58 15.73
C ASP A 63 -14.61 6.36 14.27
N ILE A 64 -13.90 5.27 13.99
CA ILE A 64 -13.53 4.90 12.61
C ILE A 64 -14.79 4.62 11.77
N VAL A 65 -15.79 3.93 12.31
CA VAL A 65 -17.07 3.69 11.63
C VAL A 65 -17.79 5.01 11.33
N ARG A 66 -17.83 5.95 12.29
CA ARG A 66 -18.38 7.30 12.10
C ARG A 66 -17.64 8.05 11.00
N ILE A 67 -16.31 8.08 11.03
CA ILE A 67 -15.45 8.72 10.01
C ILE A 67 -15.74 8.12 8.61
N TYR A 68 -15.80 6.79 8.48
CA TYR A 68 -16.15 6.16 7.20
C TYR A 68 -17.49 6.64 6.66
N LYS A 69 -18.50 6.72 7.53
CA LYS A 69 -19.85 7.17 7.15
C LYS A 69 -19.85 8.64 6.74
N GLU A 70 -19.26 9.52 7.55
CA GLU A 70 -19.29 10.97 7.35
C GLU A 70 -18.43 11.41 6.16
N VAL A 71 -17.23 10.84 5.99
CA VAL A 71 -16.27 11.27 4.98
C VAL A 71 -16.50 10.58 3.64
N SER A 72 -16.76 9.27 3.63
CA SER A 72 -16.84 8.49 2.38
C SER A 72 -18.20 7.84 2.11
N GLY A 73 -19.20 8.05 2.99
CA GLY A 73 -20.50 7.39 2.87
C GLY A 73 -20.49 5.88 3.08
N SER A 74 -19.35 5.30 3.51
CA SER A 74 -19.23 3.85 3.70
C SER A 74 -19.86 3.42 5.02
N HIS A 75 -20.67 2.37 4.99
CA HIS A 75 -21.29 1.81 6.18
C HIS A 75 -20.52 0.56 6.66
N LYS A 76 -20.43 0.41 7.97
CA LYS A 76 -19.90 -0.78 8.66
C LYS A 76 -20.89 -1.21 9.74
N GLU A 77 -20.88 -2.50 10.05
CA GLU A 77 -21.69 -3.04 11.16
C GLU A 77 -21.16 -2.53 12.51
N GLU A 78 -22.02 -2.46 13.50
CA GLU A 78 -21.68 -1.90 14.83
C GLU A 78 -20.57 -2.71 15.54
N ALA A 79 -20.54 -4.03 15.34
CA ALA A 79 -19.53 -4.93 15.95
C ALA A 79 -18.24 -5.03 15.12
N TRP A 80 -18.13 -4.26 14.03
CA TRP A 80 -16.97 -4.34 13.14
C TRP A 80 -15.69 -3.81 13.82
N LEU A 81 -14.59 -4.53 13.63
CA LEU A 81 -13.26 -4.10 14.05
C LEU A 81 -12.37 -3.82 12.81
N PRO A 82 -11.49 -2.81 12.86
CA PRO A 82 -10.66 -2.38 11.73
C PRO A 82 -9.44 -3.28 11.47
N ILE A 83 -9.54 -4.56 11.79
CA ILE A 83 -8.47 -5.55 11.67
C ILE A 83 -8.91 -6.78 10.87
N ALA A 84 -7.93 -7.46 10.29
CA ALA A 84 -8.07 -8.80 9.74
C ALA A 84 -7.07 -9.72 10.46
N VAL A 85 -7.56 -10.78 11.09
CA VAL A 85 -6.75 -11.74 11.87
C VAL A 85 -6.29 -12.88 10.98
N ILE A 86 -5.07 -13.33 11.12
CA ILE A 86 -4.57 -14.53 10.44
C ILE A 86 -5.15 -15.75 11.14
N CYS A 87 -5.87 -16.59 10.41
CA CYS A 87 -6.45 -17.81 10.96
C CYS A 87 -5.33 -18.78 11.41
N PRO A 88 -5.29 -19.22 12.68
CA PRO A 88 -4.22 -20.10 13.15
C PRO A 88 -4.28 -21.51 12.57
N GLN A 89 -5.44 -21.91 12.01
CA GLN A 89 -5.63 -23.24 11.45
C GLN A 89 -5.32 -23.32 9.97
N CYS A 90 -5.74 -22.31 9.16
CA CYS A 90 -5.54 -22.35 7.70
C CYS A 90 -4.67 -21.22 7.14
N ASN A 91 -4.09 -20.38 8.00
CA ASN A 91 -3.20 -19.27 7.67
C ASN A 91 -3.78 -18.23 6.69
N LYS A 92 -5.11 -18.16 6.58
CA LYS A 92 -5.79 -17.19 5.71
C LYS A 92 -6.21 -15.97 6.52
N VAL A 93 -6.15 -14.81 5.87
CA VAL A 93 -6.53 -13.51 6.44
C VAL A 93 -7.82 -12.96 5.84
N ALA A 94 -8.14 -13.33 4.59
CA ALA A 94 -9.32 -12.81 3.89
C ALA A 94 -10.64 -13.41 4.36
N THR A 95 -10.58 -14.55 5.04
CA THR A 95 -11.75 -15.34 5.48
C THR A 95 -12.14 -15.12 6.93
N THR A 96 -11.33 -14.37 7.70
CA THR A 96 -11.58 -14.15 9.13
C THR A 96 -12.43 -12.91 9.39
N GLU A 97 -13.31 -13.01 10.37
CA GLU A 97 -14.03 -11.89 10.99
C GLU A 97 -13.59 -11.79 12.44
N ALA A 98 -13.32 -10.58 12.90
CA ALA A 98 -12.93 -10.30 14.28
C ALA A 98 -13.98 -9.42 14.95
N SER A 99 -14.28 -9.72 16.22
CA SER A 99 -15.22 -8.96 17.05
C SER A 99 -14.83 -9.11 18.54
N ASP A 100 -15.55 -8.44 19.41
CA ASP A 100 -15.50 -8.62 20.87
C ASP A 100 -14.07 -8.61 21.43
N PHE A 101 -13.47 -7.43 21.50
CA PHE A 101 -12.15 -7.23 22.10
C PHE A 101 -12.25 -7.11 23.62
N ASP A 102 -11.60 -8.02 24.35
CA ASP A 102 -11.58 -8.07 25.82
C ASP A 102 -10.38 -7.33 26.46
N GLY A 103 -9.63 -6.55 25.68
CA GLY A 103 -8.39 -5.89 26.10
C GLY A 103 -7.11 -6.67 25.79
N LYS A 104 -7.20 -7.97 25.50
CA LYS A 104 -6.05 -8.84 25.17
C LYS A 104 -6.28 -9.65 23.91
N THR A 105 -7.49 -10.13 23.69
CA THR A 105 -7.85 -11.00 22.57
C THR A 105 -9.11 -10.51 21.88
N VAL A 106 -9.31 -10.95 20.63
CA VAL A 106 -10.53 -10.76 19.85
C VAL A 106 -11.17 -12.11 19.54
N ALA A 107 -12.49 -12.17 19.50
CA ALA A 107 -13.20 -13.33 18.98
C ALA A 107 -13.00 -13.38 17.46
N VAL A 108 -12.68 -14.55 16.93
CA VAL A 108 -12.40 -14.77 15.50
C VAL A 108 -13.22 -15.90 14.96
N HIS A 109 -13.82 -15.69 13.81
CA HIS A 109 -14.47 -16.73 13.02
C HIS A 109 -13.89 -16.74 11.59
N CYS A 110 -13.30 -17.85 11.18
CA CYS A 110 -12.81 -18.07 9.82
C CYS A 110 -13.93 -18.60 8.94
N ARG A 111 -14.71 -17.70 8.34
CA ARG A 111 -15.91 -18.01 7.53
C ARG A 111 -15.57 -18.77 6.25
N VAL A 112 -16.36 -19.81 5.97
CA VAL A 112 -16.18 -20.63 4.74
C VAL A 112 -16.48 -19.81 3.49
N ASP A 113 -17.42 -18.89 3.54
CA ASP A 113 -18.06 -18.20 2.41
C ASP A 113 -17.77 -16.68 2.33
N LYS A 114 -16.87 -16.16 3.19
CA LYS A 114 -16.62 -14.71 3.25
C LYS A 114 -15.99 -14.13 1.98
N ALA A 115 -15.08 -14.87 1.36
CA ALA A 115 -14.34 -14.41 0.18
C ALA A 115 -14.63 -15.31 -1.03
N PRO A 116 -14.98 -14.76 -2.22
CA PRO A 116 -15.38 -15.55 -3.37
C PRO A 116 -14.24 -16.38 -3.98
N TYR A 117 -12.99 -16.00 -3.72
CA TYR A 117 -11.80 -16.65 -4.30
C TYR A 117 -11.09 -17.62 -3.36
N THR A 118 -11.57 -17.78 -2.11
CA THR A 118 -10.97 -18.72 -1.14
C THR A 118 -11.94 -19.09 -0.05
N LYS A 119 -11.91 -20.34 0.40
CA LYS A 119 -12.78 -20.83 1.48
C LYS A 119 -12.05 -20.79 2.84
N GLY A 120 -12.73 -20.37 3.87
CA GLY A 120 -12.25 -20.50 5.25
C GLY A 120 -12.38 -21.94 5.78
N CYS A 121 -11.90 -22.19 6.99
CA CYS A 121 -11.89 -23.51 7.64
C CYS A 121 -12.90 -23.66 8.79
N ASP A 122 -13.78 -22.69 8.97
CA ASP A 122 -14.77 -22.60 10.07
C ASP A 122 -14.16 -22.55 11.49
N PHE A 123 -12.89 -22.24 11.61
CA PHE A 123 -12.26 -22.04 12.93
C PHE A 123 -12.99 -20.93 13.71
N LYS A 124 -13.26 -21.20 14.98
CA LYS A 124 -13.81 -20.24 15.95
C LYS A 124 -12.95 -20.27 17.21
N GLY A 125 -12.57 -19.10 17.70
CA GLY A 125 -11.75 -18.99 18.90
C GLY A 125 -11.41 -17.55 19.24
N ARG A 126 -10.56 -17.37 20.24
CA ARG A 126 -10.02 -16.06 20.62
C ARG A 126 -8.53 -16.02 20.35
N ILE A 127 -8.07 -14.90 19.80
CA ILE A 127 -6.67 -14.70 19.36
C ILE A 127 -6.23 -13.32 19.79
N SER A 128 -5.00 -13.19 20.28
CA SER A 128 -4.36 -11.88 20.45
C SER A 128 -4.17 -11.23 19.08
N PRO A 129 -4.59 -9.99 18.84
CA PRO A 129 -4.41 -9.32 17.56
C PRO A 129 -3.00 -8.72 17.39
N PHE A 130 -2.09 -8.91 18.32
CA PHE A 130 -0.77 -8.30 18.41
C PHE A 130 0.35 -9.25 17.96
N GLY A 131 1.56 -8.70 17.76
CA GLY A 131 2.75 -9.51 17.42
C GLY A 131 2.67 -10.14 16.01
N GLY A 132 1.99 -9.50 15.06
CA GLY A 132 1.90 -9.96 13.68
C GLY A 132 0.86 -11.03 13.39
N THR A 133 -0.04 -11.32 14.33
CA THR A 133 -1.19 -12.24 14.16
C THR A 133 -2.38 -11.61 13.46
N SER A 134 -2.41 -10.28 13.35
CA SER A 134 -3.40 -9.53 12.60
C SER A 134 -2.75 -8.42 11.77
N LYS A 135 -3.54 -7.79 10.93
CA LYS A 135 -3.18 -6.54 10.25
C LYS A 135 -4.37 -5.58 10.27
N LEU A 136 -4.08 -4.30 10.27
CA LEU A 136 -5.09 -3.27 10.06
C LEU A 136 -5.65 -3.35 8.64
N LEU A 137 -6.92 -2.98 8.46
CA LEU A 137 -7.51 -2.83 7.15
C LEU A 137 -6.92 -1.60 6.45
N TRP A 138 -6.75 -1.66 5.14
CA TRP A 138 -5.93 -0.75 4.36
C TRP A 138 -6.13 0.74 4.66
N LYS A 139 -7.37 1.24 4.69
CA LYS A 139 -7.65 2.66 4.95
C LYS A 139 -7.33 3.10 6.39
N VAL A 140 -7.17 2.15 7.32
CA VAL A 140 -6.75 2.40 8.71
C VAL A 140 -5.25 2.12 8.87
N GLU A 141 -4.72 1.12 8.17
CA GLU A 141 -3.30 0.79 8.15
C GLU A 141 -2.45 1.96 7.63
N TRP A 142 -2.96 2.66 6.63
CA TRP A 142 -2.25 3.76 6.00
C TRP A 142 -1.92 4.89 7.00
N PRO A 143 -2.89 5.54 7.66
CA PRO A 143 -2.60 6.55 8.69
C PRO A 143 -1.89 5.99 9.93
N ALA A 144 -2.10 4.73 10.31
CA ALA A 144 -1.35 4.09 11.37
C ALA A 144 0.16 4.04 11.06
N LYS A 145 0.52 3.74 9.81
CA LYS A 145 1.92 3.76 9.36
C LYS A 145 2.51 5.17 9.33
N TRP A 146 1.72 6.21 9.08
CA TRP A 146 2.22 7.58 9.21
C TRP A 146 2.75 7.85 10.61
N LYS A 147 1.95 7.50 11.64
CA LYS A 147 2.34 7.65 13.04
C LYS A 147 3.57 6.79 13.39
N VAL A 148 3.54 5.51 13.05
CA VAL A 148 4.62 4.57 13.40
C VAL A 148 5.95 4.94 12.77
N ASN A 149 5.94 5.45 11.53
CA ASN A 149 7.15 5.81 10.80
C ASN A 149 7.49 7.31 10.85
N GLY A 150 6.69 8.15 11.52
CA GLY A 150 6.92 9.58 11.62
C GLY A 150 6.85 10.30 10.26
N VAL A 151 5.92 9.91 9.38
CA VAL A 151 5.82 10.44 8.02
C VAL A 151 5.30 11.88 8.04
N MET A 152 6.07 12.82 7.50
CA MET A 152 5.71 14.24 7.44
C MET A 152 5.28 14.69 6.04
N VAL A 153 5.73 14.02 4.98
CA VAL A 153 5.38 14.31 3.57
C VAL A 153 5.16 12.99 2.86
N GLU A 154 4.10 12.88 2.10
CA GLU A 154 3.82 11.67 1.32
C GLU A 154 3.12 12.01 0.01
N GLY A 155 3.64 11.46 -1.09
CA GLY A 155 2.99 11.50 -2.38
C GLY A 155 1.90 10.44 -2.52
N ALA A 156 0.78 10.80 -3.12
CA ALA A 156 -0.29 9.87 -3.44
C ALA A 156 -0.84 10.12 -4.85
N GLY A 157 -1.28 9.06 -5.54
CA GLY A 157 -2.01 9.23 -6.80
C GLY A 157 -3.26 10.11 -6.56
N LYS A 158 -3.53 11.04 -7.46
CA LYS A 158 -4.62 12.03 -7.32
C LYS A 158 -5.98 11.45 -7.00
N ASP A 159 -6.25 10.21 -7.42
CA ASP A 159 -7.50 9.49 -7.15
C ASP A 159 -7.67 9.15 -5.66
N HIS A 160 -6.61 9.09 -4.88
CA HIS A 160 -6.67 8.93 -3.44
C HIS A 160 -6.90 10.24 -2.69
N SER A 161 -6.46 11.38 -3.24
CA SER A 161 -6.52 12.71 -2.61
C SER A 161 -7.83 13.47 -2.91
N THR A 162 -8.80 12.83 -3.58
CA THR A 162 -10.12 13.41 -3.83
C THR A 162 -10.96 13.45 -2.56
N LYS A 163 -11.92 14.39 -2.47
CA LYS A 163 -12.89 14.46 -1.36
C LYS A 163 -13.64 13.14 -1.20
N GLY A 164 -13.68 12.60 0.02
CA GLY A 164 -14.24 11.28 0.33
C GLY A 164 -13.33 10.11 -0.10
N GLY A 165 -12.17 10.40 -0.66
CA GLY A 165 -11.17 9.42 -1.05
C GLY A 165 -10.45 8.79 0.14
N SER A 166 -9.54 7.90 -0.16
CA SER A 166 -8.85 7.13 0.89
C SER A 166 -7.92 8.00 1.74
N ARG A 167 -7.31 9.03 1.13
CA ARG A 167 -6.47 9.99 1.83
C ARG A 167 -7.29 10.86 2.78
N ASP A 168 -8.44 11.34 2.33
CA ASP A 168 -9.36 12.16 3.14
C ASP A 168 -9.83 11.38 4.38
N VAL A 169 -10.26 10.13 4.21
CA VAL A 169 -10.57 9.22 5.33
C VAL A 169 -9.36 9.01 6.24
N GLY A 170 -8.17 8.78 5.66
CA GLY A 170 -6.93 8.60 6.40
C GLY A 170 -6.54 9.81 7.24
N ASN A 171 -6.73 11.03 6.71
CA ASN A 171 -6.45 12.28 7.42
C ASN A 171 -7.32 12.42 8.69
N HIS A 172 -8.62 12.11 8.60
CA HIS A 172 -9.52 12.10 9.74
C HIS A 172 -9.14 11.04 10.78
N ILE A 173 -8.84 9.81 10.34
CA ILE A 173 -8.40 8.74 11.25
C ILE A 173 -7.07 9.11 11.92
N SER A 174 -6.13 9.72 11.19
CA SER A 174 -4.85 10.15 11.74
C SER A 174 -5.02 11.13 12.89
N LYS A 175 -5.84 12.16 12.69
CA LYS A 175 -6.10 13.20 13.70
C LYS A 175 -6.94 12.69 14.87
N GLU A 176 -8.07 12.07 14.58
CA GLU A 176 -9.11 11.80 15.56
C GLU A 176 -8.89 10.49 16.33
N VAL A 177 -8.15 9.52 15.74
CA VAL A 177 -7.90 8.20 16.35
C VAL A 177 -6.48 8.06 16.81
N PHE A 178 -5.52 8.48 15.97
CA PHE A 178 -4.11 8.27 16.25
C PHE A 178 -3.40 9.49 16.86
N ASP A 179 -4.09 10.62 17.02
CA ASP A 179 -3.49 11.87 17.50
C ASP A 179 -2.16 12.18 16.78
N TYR A 180 -2.20 12.11 15.45
CA TYR A 180 -1.06 12.34 14.58
C TYR A 180 -1.43 13.28 13.44
N GLU A 181 -0.64 14.37 13.27
CA GLU A 181 -0.88 15.31 12.16
C GLU A 181 -0.63 14.61 10.83
N PRO A 182 -1.62 14.59 9.92
CA PRO A 182 -1.46 13.95 8.60
C PRO A 182 -0.27 14.54 7.84
N PRO A 183 0.47 13.73 7.09
CA PRO A 183 1.54 14.20 6.24
C PRO A 183 1.07 15.22 5.21
N PHE A 184 1.93 16.16 4.87
CA PHE A 184 1.70 17.05 3.73
C PHE A 184 1.44 16.19 2.47
N ASP A 185 0.30 16.42 1.82
CA ASP A 185 -0.12 15.65 0.65
C ASP A 185 0.49 16.22 -0.63
N VAL A 186 1.10 15.35 -1.43
CA VAL A 186 1.65 15.69 -2.73
C VAL A 186 0.94 14.84 -3.79
N PRO A 187 -0.26 15.26 -4.26
CA PRO A 187 -0.99 14.50 -5.27
C PRO A 187 -0.28 14.54 -6.60
N TYR A 188 -0.04 13.37 -7.20
CA TYR A 188 0.59 13.24 -8.51
C TYR A 188 -0.31 12.58 -9.54
N GLU A 189 -0.05 12.89 -10.80
CA GLU A 189 -0.77 12.37 -11.95
C GLU A 189 -0.37 10.93 -12.29
N PHE A 190 -1.14 10.30 -13.16
CA PHE A 190 -0.90 8.93 -13.58
C PHE A 190 0.32 8.82 -14.48
N PHE A 191 1.07 7.73 -14.28
CA PHE A 191 2.03 7.23 -15.24
C PHE A 191 1.30 6.34 -16.26
N LEU A 192 1.40 6.69 -17.52
CA LEU A 192 0.80 5.97 -18.64
C LEU A 192 1.88 5.26 -19.45
N VAL A 193 1.57 4.10 -19.99
CA VAL A 193 2.39 3.40 -20.96
C VAL A 193 1.58 3.26 -22.24
N GLY A 194 2.07 3.79 -23.34
CA GLY A 194 1.35 3.83 -24.62
C GLY A 194 -0.04 4.48 -24.50
N GLY A 195 -0.16 5.58 -23.74
CA GLY A 195 -1.41 6.30 -23.50
C GLY A 195 -2.42 5.60 -22.61
N LYS A 196 -2.08 4.45 -22.01
CA LYS A 196 -2.99 3.66 -21.17
C LYS A 196 -2.55 3.67 -19.72
N LYS A 197 -3.53 3.87 -18.80
CA LYS A 197 -3.31 3.70 -17.35
C LYS A 197 -2.98 2.24 -17.07
N MET A 198 -1.87 2.00 -16.36
CA MET A 198 -1.51 0.66 -15.89
C MET A 198 -2.50 0.18 -14.84
N SER A 199 -2.84 -1.11 -14.86
CA SER A 199 -3.77 -1.71 -13.93
C SER A 199 -3.36 -3.15 -13.61
N SER A 200 -2.75 -3.35 -12.46
CA SER A 200 -2.31 -4.67 -11.99
C SER A 200 -3.48 -5.66 -11.86
N SER A 201 -4.65 -5.19 -11.41
CA SER A 201 -5.84 -6.05 -11.24
C SER A 201 -6.44 -6.54 -12.55
N LYS A 202 -6.12 -5.88 -13.68
CA LYS A 202 -6.58 -6.25 -15.03
C LYS A 202 -5.48 -6.91 -15.88
N GLY A 203 -4.30 -7.15 -15.30
CA GLY A 203 -3.14 -7.68 -16.03
C GLY A 203 -2.69 -6.79 -17.19
N ARG A 204 -2.94 -5.48 -17.09
CA ARG A 204 -2.59 -4.50 -18.13
C ARG A 204 -1.46 -3.61 -17.63
N GLY A 205 -0.39 -3.56 -18.38
CA GLY A 205 0.77 -2.70 -18.11
C GLY A 205 2.08 -3.47 -18.17
N SER A 206 3.17 -2.73 -18.22
CA SER A 206 4.52 -3.25 -18.08
C SER A 206 4.95 -3.18 -16.61
N SER A 207 5.80 -4.10 -16.17
CA SER A 207 6.42 -4.00 -14.85
C SER A 207 7.37 -2.79 -14.80
N ALA A 208 7.65 -2.29 -13.60
CA ALA A 208 8.64 -1.22 -13.41
C ALA A 208 10.01 -1.62 -14.00
N LYS A 209 10.39 -2.90 -13.89
CA LYS A 209 11.60 -3.47 -14.44
C LYS A 209 11.64 -3.42 -15.97
N GLU A 210 10.54 -3.80 -16.63
CA GLU A 210 10.45 -3.73 -18.10
C GLU A 210 10.57 -2.29 -18.61
N VAL A 211 9.88 -1.34 -17.97
CA VAL A 211 9.96 0.09 -18.35
C VAL A 211 11.36 0.64 -18.10
N ALA A 212 11.96 0.34 -16.95
CA ALA A 212 13.32 0.80 -16.61
C ALA A 212 14.40 0.22 -17.53
N ALA A 213 14.17 -0.97 -18.11
CA ALA A 213 15.09 -1.60 -19.03
C ALA A 213 15.12 -0.95 -20.45
N LEU A 214 14.11 -0.13 -20.80
CA LEU A 214 14.00 0.46 -22.13
C LEU A 214 14.95 1.64 -22.36
N VAL A 215 15.37 2.34 -21.30
CA VAL A 215 16.20 3.54 -21.38
C VAL A 215 17.20 3.59 -20.22
N PRO A 216 18.38 4.25 -20.41
CA PRO A 216 19.31 4.49 -19.31
C PRO A 216 18.68 5.23 -18.14
N ALA A 217 19.18 5.01 -16.93
CA ALA A 217 18.67 5.59 -15.68
C ALA A 217 18.50 7.11 -15.72
N LYS A 218 19.41 7.84 -16.35
CA LYS A 218 19.33 9.30 -16.50
C LYS A 218 18.13 9.73 -17.34
N ILE A 219 17.86 9.03 -18.44
CA ILE A 219 16.71 9.28 -19.32
C ILE A 219 15.42 8.88 -18.63
N PHE A 220 15.42 7.75 -17.90
CA PHE A 220 14.28 7.31 -17.12
C PHE A 220 13.91 8.35 -16.03
N ARG A 221 14.91 8.87 -15.31
CA ARG A 221 14.67 9.94 -14.32
C ARG A 221 14.14 11.22 -14.98
N LEU A 222 14.65 11.60 -16.14
CA LEU A 222 14.14 12.76 -16.88
C LEU A 222 12.67 12.56 -17.26
N ALA A 223 12.28 11.37 -17.71
CA ALA A 223 10.89 11.05 -18.02
C ALA A 223 9.97 11.20 -16.81
N LEU A 224 10.43 10.80 -15.60
CA LEU A 224 9.64 10.87 -14.37
C LEU A 224 9.64 12.27 -13.74
N LEU A 225 10.77 12.96 -13.72
CA LEU A 225 10.98 14.20 -12.97
C LEU A 225 11.01 15.46 -13.85
N GLY A 226 11.10 15.31 -15.16
CA GLY A 226 11.15 16.42 -16.13
C GLY A 226 9.80 17.08 -16.39
N LYS A 227 8.76 16.75 -15.64
CA LYS A 227 7.41 17.32 -15.75
C LYS A 227 6.92 17.82 -14.40
N GLU A 228 5.98 18.76 -14.46
CA GLU A 228 5.26 19.20 -13.28
C GLU A 228 4.46 18.03 -12.66
N ILE A 229 4.34 18.01 -11.36
CA ILE A 229 3.72 16.91 -10.60
C ILE A 229 2.24 16.66 -10.98
N ASN A 230 1.55 17.70 -11.44
CA ASN A 230 0.17 17.66 -11.90
C ASN A 230 0.02 17.32 -13.40
N GLN A 231 1.12 16.98 -14.08
CA GLN A 231 1.12 16.54 -15.48
C GLN A 231 1.28 15.03 -15.58
N GLN A 232 0.51 14.42 -16.48
CA GLN A 232 0.63 13.01 -16.78
C GLN A 232 1.98 12.71 -17.47
N VAL A 233 2.64 11.67 -16.98
CA VAL A 233 3.80 11.08 -17.66
C VAL A 233 3.28 9.98 -18.58
N ASN A 234 3.36 10.20 -19.91
CA ASN A 234 3.09 9.15 -20.89
C ASN A 234 4.40 8.63 -21.45
N PHE A 235 4.73 7.39 -21.14
CA PHE A 235 5.90 6.71 -21.69
C PHE A 235 5.43 5.79 -22.82
N ASP A 236 5.66 6.19 -24.06
CA ASP A 236 5.28 5.41 -25.25
C ASP A 236 6.54 4.85 -25.93
N PRO A 237 6.86 3.55 -25.71
CA PRO A 237 8.04 2.96 -26.30
C PRO A 237 7.94 2.72 -27.81
N GLU A 238 6.72 2.73 -28.37
CA GLU A 238 6.48 2.52 -29.81
C GLU A 238 6.39 3.85 -30.58
N GLY A 239 6.28 4.99 -29.86
CA GLY A 239 6.18 6.33 -30.44
C GLY A 239 7.47 7.14 -30.31
N ASP A 240 7.34 8.45 -30.43
CA ASP A 240 8.46 9.40 -30.41
C ASP A 240 8.95 9.75 -29.00
N THR A 241 8.37 9.18 -27.95
CA THR A 241 8.69 9.54 -26.56
C THR A 241 10.16 9.33 -26.23
N ILE A 242 10.74 8.19 -26.63
CA ILE A 242 12.14 7.87 -26.33
C ILE A 242 13.10 8.82 -27.09
N PRO A 243 13.03 9.01 -28.41
CA PRO A 243 13.85 9.98 -29.11
C PRO A 243 13.74 11.40 -28.54
N VAL A 244 12.53 11.85 -28.23
CA VAL A 244 12.30 13.19 -27.65
C VAL A 244 12.95 13.34 -26.28
N LEU A 245 12.95 12.30 -25.44
CA LEU A 245 13.63 12.32 -24.14
C LEU A 245 15.15 12.43 -24.29
N TYR A 246 15.75 11.77 -25.29
CA TYR A 246 17.18 11.92 -25.57
C TYR A 246 17.51 13.33 -26.03
N ASP A 247 16.73 13.90 -26.94
CA ASP A 247 16.92 15.30 -27.42
C ASP A 247 16.80 16.31 -26.26
N GLN A 248 15.85 16.08 -25.35
CA GLN A 248 15.68 16.91 -24.13
C GLN A 248 16.88 16.76 -23.19
N TYR A 249 17.37 15.56 -22.99
CA TYR A 249 18.54 15.29 -22.16
C TYR A 249 19.79 15.97 -22.72
N ASP A 250 20.03 15.88 -24.02
CA ASP A 250 21.18 16.49 -24.68
C ASP A 250 21.15 18.03 -24.57
N LYS A 251 19.96 18.64 -24.74
CA LYS A 251 19.79 20.09 -24.53
C LYS A 251 20.08 20.51 -23.08
N LEU A 252 19.65 19.74 -22.10
CA LEU A 252 19.94 20.00 -20.68
C LEU A 252 21.45 19.85 -20.42
N ALA A 253 22.09 18.79 -20.93
CA ALA A 253 23.50 18.53 -20.72
C ALA A 253 24.37 19.65 -21.33
N LEU A 254 24.01 20.18 -22.51
CA LEU A 254 24.69 21.30 -23.13
C LEU A 254 24.50 22.63 -22.39
N GLY A 255 23.36 22.81 -21.71
CA GLY A 255 23.08 24.03 -20.94
C GLY A 255 23.83 24.12 -19.61
N TYR A 256 24.46 23.02 -19.16
CA TYR A 256 25.27 22.94 -17.93
C TYR A 256 26.79 22.97 -18.20
N GLN A 257 27.24 23.10 -19.44
CA GLN A 257 28.63 23.35 -19.83
C GLN A 257 28.87 24.86 -19.97
#